data_6d37aba5574d8319eac94ab4e260da17
#
_entry.id   6d37aba5574d8319eac94ab4e260da17
#
_cell.length_a   1.000
_cell.length_b   1.000
_cell.length_c   1.000
_cell.angle_alpha   90.00
_cell.angle_beta   90.00
_cell.angle_gamma   90.00
#
_symmetry.space_group_name_H-M   'P 1'
#
loop_
_entity.id
_entity.type
_entity.pdbx_description
1 polymer ?
#
loop_
_entity_poly.entity_id
_entity_poly.type
_entity_poly.pdbx_seq_one_letter_code
_entity_poly.pdbx_strand_id
1 'polypeptide(L)'
;MSDIKTNEEEGKKSLNFIEAMVEKDLAEGKNKGRVQTRFPPEPNGYLHIGHAKAICLDFGIAQKYGGVCNLRFDDTNPVKEDLEYVDAIKEDIEWLGYHWNNIYYASDYFQQLWDFAIQLIKEGKAYIDEQTSEQIASQKGTPTQPGTNSPYRDRPIEENLELFHKMNSGELEEGSMVLRAKIDMANPNMHFRDPIIYRIVKTPHHRTGDKWKAYPMYDFAHGQSDFFEGVTHSLCTLEFVVHRPLYDLFIDWLKEGKDLNDNRPRQTEFNKLNLSYTLMSKRNLLTLVKEGLVNGWDDPRMPTICGFRRRGYSPEAIHKFIDKIGYTTYDALNEFALLESAVREDLNTRATRVSAVLNPVKLIITNYPEGQVEEMEAINNPEDLSAGSHTIEFSRDLWIEREDFMEDAPKKFFRMTPGQEVRLKNAYIVKCTGCKKDENGEITEIYCEYDPNTKSGMPDSNRKVKGTLHWLSCAHCLPAEVRLYDRLWKVENPRDEMAAIREAKNCSPLEAMKEIINPDSLKVLTNCYVEKFLADSKPLDYLQFQRIGYFNVDKDSTVDKLVFNRTVSLKDTWSKVKDK
;
A
#
# COMPACT_ATOMS: atom_id res chain seq x y z
N MET A 1 -52.13 13.01 19.61
CA MET A 1 -51.57 13.45 18.33
C MET A 1 -50.36 14.31 18.67
N SER A 2 -49.19 13.73 18.68
CA SER A 2 -47.91 14.44 18.85
C SER A 2 -46.95 13.84 17.80
N ASP A 3 -46.60 14.73 16.86
CA ASP A 3 -45.79 14.42 15.70
C ASP A 3 -44.40 13.96 16.13
N ILE A 4 -44.05 12.72 15.80
CA ILE A 4 -42.69 12.22 15.84
C ILE A 4 -42.01 12.73 14.57
N LYS A 5 -41.20 13.78 14.71
CA LYS A 5 -40.24 14.18 13.68
C LYS A 5 -39.13 13.13 13.68
N THR A 6 -39.06 12.34 12.63
CA THR A 6 -37.91 11.50 12.27
C THR A 6 -36.75 12.41 11.87
N ASN A 7 -35.73 12.48 12.72
CA ASN A 7 -34.43 13.05 12.35
C ASN A 7 -33.70 12.09 11.45
N GLU A 8 -33.85 12.21 10.14
CA GLU A 8 -32.92 11.76 9.14
C GLU A 8 -31.87 12.86 8.86
N GLU A 9 -30.98 13.09 9.80
CA GLU A 9 -29.68 13.70 9.53
C GLU A 9 -28.63 12.60 9.61
N GLU A 10 -28.53 11.76 8.58
CA GLU A 10 -27.29 11.07 8.26
C GLU A 10 -26.24 12.17 8.01
N GLY A 11 -25.24 12.25 8.90
CA GLY A 11 -24.22 13.29 8.90
C GLY A 11 -23.51 13.34 7.55
N LYS A 12 -23.77 14.39 6.75
CA LYS A 12 -23.01 14.66 5.54
C LYS A 12 -21.53 14.74 5.89
N LYS A 13 -20.75 13.77 5.43
CA LYS A 13 -19.27 13.78 5.55
C LYS A 13 -18.78 15.12 5.00
N SER A 14 -18.03 15.88 5.78
CA SER A 14 -17.49 17.17 5.34
C SER A 14 -16.59 16.96 4.11
N LEU A 15 -16.76 17.83 3.11
CA LEU A 15 -15.92 17.80 1.91
C LEU A 15 -14.45 18.08 2.27
N ASN A 16 -13.54 17.37 1.67
CA ASN A 16 -12.14 17.78 1.69
C ASN A 16 -11.94 18.99 0.73
N PHE A 17 -10.78 19.65 0.81
CA PHE A 17 -10.53 20.87 0.05
C PHE A 17 -10.53 20.65 -1.48
N ILE A 18 -10.18 19.45 -1.96
CA ILE A 18 -10.22 19.11 -3.40
C ILE A 18 -11.65 18.90 -3.85
N GLU A 19 -12.46 18.17 -3.08
CA GLU A 19 -13.89 18.02 -3.35
C GLU A 19 -14.60 19.38 -3.38
N ALA A 20 -14.31 20.25 -2.40
CA ALA A 20 -14.86 21.62 -2.38
C ALA A 20 -14.45 22.44 -3.61
N MET A 21 -13.20 22.27 -4.10
CA MET A 21 -12.73 22.91 -5.32
C MET A 21 -13.48 22.39 -6.56
N VAL A 22 -13.65 21.06 -6.67
CA VAL A 22 -14.37 20.45 -7.81
C VAL A 22 -15.83 20.89 -7.82
N GLU A 23 -16.52 20.90 -6.67
CA GLU A 23 -17.89 21.37 -6.58
C GLU A 23 -18.04 22.84 -6.97
N LYS A 24 -17.08 23.68 -6.57
CA LYS A 24 -17.04 25.09 -6.99
C LYS A 24 -16.87 25.21 -8.52
N ASP A 25 -15.93 24.46 -9.10
CA ASP A 25 -15.65 24.51 -10.54
C ASP A 25 -16.87 24.02 -11.35
N LEU A 26 -17.59 23.01 -10.87
CA LEU A 26 -18.84 22.54 -11.46
C LEU A 26 -19.96 23.60 -11.36
N ALA A 27 -20.12 24.24 -10.19
CA ALA A 27 -21.12 25.31 -9.99
C ALA A 27 -20.85 26.54 -10.87
N GLU A 28 -19.59 26.85 -11.15
CA GLU A 28 -19.15 27.91 -12.05
C GLU A 28 -19.21 27.52 -13.55
N GLY A 29 -19.61 26.28 -13.86
CA GLY A 29 -19.68 25.76 -15.24
C GLY A 29 -18.32 25.59 -15.93
N LYS A 30 -17.22 25.55 -15.18
CA LYS A 30 -15.89 25.32 -15.73
C LYS A 30 -15.81 23.96 -16.43
N ASN A 31 -14.91 23.88 -17.41
CA ASN A 31 -14.70 22.67 -18.21
C ASN A 31 -16.00 22.08 -18.81
N LYS A 32 -17.03 22.93 -18.99
CA LYS A 32 -18.36 22.53 -19.48
C LYS A 32 -19.01 21.44 -18.58
N GLY A 33 -18.76 21.51 -17.28
CA GLY A 33 -19.28 20.56 -16.29
C GLY A 33 -18.59 19.18 -16.29
N ARG A 34 -17.47 19.04 -17.01
CA ARG A 34 -16.70 17.79 -17.01
C ARG A 34 -15.75 17.69 -15.81
N VAL A 35 -15.62 16.48 -15.28
CA VAL A 35 -14.56 16.09 -14.34
C VAL A 35 -13.76 14.97 -14.96
N GLN A 36 -12.49 15.23 -15.21
CA GLN A 36 -11.56 14.24 -15.75
C GLN A 36 -10.24 14.35 -15.02
N THR A 37 -9.85 13.26 -14.38
CA THR A 37 -8.60 13.09 -13.68
C THR A 37 -7.71 12.08 -14.39
N ARG A 38 -6.51 11.88 -13.89
CA ARG A 38 -5.63 10.80 -14.34
C ARG A 38 -4.70 10.36 -13.22
N PHE A 39 -4.34 9.09 -13.20
CA PHE A 39 -3.24 8.56 -12.41
C PHE A 39 -2.03 8.33 -13.33
N PRO A 40 -0.89 9.04 -13.13
CA PRO A 40 0.23 9.04 -14.05
C PRO A 40 1.48 8.34 -13.47
N PRO A 41 1.48 7.02 -13.23
CA PRO A 41 2.64 6.36 -12.67
C PRO A 41 3.78 6.25 -13.69
N GLU A 42 5.05 6.37 -13.23
CA GLU A 42 6.20 5.92 -14.00
C GLU A 42 6.26 4.39 -13.96
N PRO A 43 6.38 3.68 -15.11
CA PRO A 43 6.45 2.21 -15.15
C PRO A 43 7.85 1.70 -14.77
N ASN A 44 8.32 2.06 -13.59
CA ASN A 44 9.69 1.87 -13.15
C ASN A 44 9.80 1.20 -11.76
N GLY A 45 8.70 0.64 -11.23
CA GLY A 45 8.63 -0.09 -9.95
C GLY A 45 7.21 -0.44 -9.53
N TYR A 46 7.11 -1.28 -8.52
CA TYR A 46 5.84 -1.65 -7.90
C TYR A 46 5.25 -0.48 -7.12
N LEU A 47 3.92 -0.39 -7.10
CA LEU A 47 3.20 0.63 -6.33
C LEU A 47 3.27 0.32 -4.82
N HIS A 48 3.31 1.36 -4.02
CA HIS A 48 3.24 1.28 -2.56
C HIS A 48 2.01 2.03 -2.02
N ILE A 49 1.76 1.93 -0.72
CA ILE A 49 0.57 2.52 -0.08
C ILE A 49 0.45 4.04 -0.28
N GLY A 50 1.55 4.74 -0.51
CA GLY A 50 1.52 6.16 -0.90
C GLY A 50 0.83 6.38 -2.24
N HIS A 51 1.04 5.48 -3.21
CA HIS A 51 0.34 5.50 -4.50
C HIS A 51 -1.15 5.12 -4.34
N ALA A 52 -1.49 4.20 -3.41
CA ALA A 52 -2.89 3.89 -3.13
C ALA A 52 -3.67 5.14 -2.71
N LYS A 53 -3.05 6.06 -1.94
CA LYS A 53 -3.67 7.34 -1.56
C LYS A 53 -3.96 8.21 -2.79
N ALA A 54 -3.05 8.30 -3.75
CA ALA A 54 -3.25 9.04 -4.99
C ALA A 54 -4.32 8.37 -5.87
N ILE A 55 -4.29 7.05 -6.02
CA ILE A 55 -5.29 6.27 -6.77
C ILE A 55 -6.68 6.52 -6.20
N CYS A 56 -6.86 6.39 -4.89
CA CYS A 56 -8.15 6.63 -4.23
C CYS A 56 -8.66 8.07 -4.46
N LEU A 57 -7.77 9.05 -4.56
CA LEU A 57 -8.15 10.43 -4.87
C LEU A 57 -8.53 10.60 -6.34
N ASP A 58 -7.63 10.22 -7.26
CA ASP A 58 -7.81 10.45 -8.70
C ASP A 58 -9.07 9.74 -9.23
N PHE A 59 -9.20 8.45 -8.92
CA PHE A 59 -10.36 7.66 -9.31
C PHE A 59 -11.61 8.02 -8.48
N GLY A 60 -11.46 8.25 -7.17
CA GLY A 60 -12.57 8.60 -6.27
C GLY A 60 -13.25 9.91 -6.64
N ILE A 61 -12.49 10.95 -7.00
CA ILE A 61 -13.02 12.23 -7.50
C ILE A 61 -13.80 12.00 -8.80
N ALA A 62 -13.24 11.27 -9.75
CA ALA A 62 -13.93 10.96 -11.00
C ALA A 62 -15.26 10.23 -10.74
N GLN A 63 -15.25 9.16 -9.94
CA GLN A 63 -16.46 8.40 -9.62
C GLN A 63 -17.51 9.25 -8.89
N LYS A 64 -17.10 10.02 -7.88
CA LYS A 64 -18.02 10.84 -7.06
C LYS A 64 -18.77 11.88 -7.88
N TYR A 65 -18.13 12.46 -8.88
CA TYR A 65 -18.70 13.55 -9.68
C TYR A 65 -19.13 13.09 -11.09
N GLY A 66 -19.28 11.78 -11.31
CA GLY A 66 -19.75 11.23 -12.59
C GLY A 66 -18.82 11.51 -13.77
N GLY A 67 -17.54 11.70 -13.47
CA GLY A 67 -16.48 11.93 -14.44
C GLY A 67 -15.72 10.66 -14.84
N VAL A 68 -14.53 10.84 -15.40
CA VAL A 68 -13.65 9.75 -15.83
C VAL A 68 -12.23 9.93 -15.29
N CYS A 69 -11.55 8.82 -15.04
CA CYS A 69 -10.13 8.79 -14.69
C CYS A 69 -9.37 7.95 -15.73
N ASN A 70 -8.27 8.48 -16.25
CA ASN A 70 -7.39 7.77 -17.17
C ASN A 70 -6.16 7.24 -16.43
N LEU A 71 -5.61 6.13 -16.94
CA LEU A 71 -4.29 5.65 -16.56
C LEU A 71 -3.30 6.13 -17.63
N ARG A 72 -2.32 6.96 -17.24
CA ARG A 72 -1.26 7.40 -18.14
C ARG A 72 0.10 6.99 -17.61
N PHE A 73 0.76 6.10 -18.30
CA PHE A 73 2.15 5.78 -17.98
C PHE A 73 3.07 6.92 -18.40
N ASP A 74 3.79 7.49 -17.42
CA ASP A 74 4.84 8.48 -17.70
C ASP A 74 6.13 7.74 -18.09
N ASP A 75 6.20 7.40 -19.37
CA ASP A 75 7.30 6.68 -19.99
C ASP A 75 8.25 7.61 -20.75
N THR A 76 8.55 8.80 -20.19
CA THR A 76 9.48 9.75 -20.78
C THR A 76 10.96 9.38 -20.62
N ASN A 77 11.28 8.39 -19.78
CA ASN A 77 12.64 7.98 -19.48
C ASN A 77 12.92 6.52 -19.86
N PRO A 78 13.50 6.24 -21.05
CA PRO A 78 13.65 4.88 -21.57
C PRO A 78 14.57 3.97 -20.74
N VAL A 79 15.39 4.52 -19.84
CA VAL A 79 16.40 3.75 -19.09
C VAL A 79 15.80 2.92 -17.95
N LYS A 80 14.57 3.18 -17.53
CA LYS A 80 14.04 2.65 -16.26
C LYS A 80 12.72 1.88 -16.39
N GLU A 81 12.24 1.67 -17.60
CA GLU A 81 10.88 1.16 -17.84
C GLU A 81 10.88 -0.34 -18.14
N ASP A 82 9.94 -1.07 -17.52
CA ASP A 82 9.75 -2.51 -17.71
C ASP A 82 8.27 -2.86 -17.81
N LEU A 83 7.94 -3.79 -18.69
CA LEU A 83 6.57 -4.31 -18.88
C LEU A 83 6.04 -4.99 -17.62
N GLU A 84 6.90 -5.60 -16.82
CA GLU A 84 6.53 -6.19 -15.53
C GLU A 84 5.84 -5.16 -14.62
N TYR A 85 6.37 -3.93 -14.58
CA TYR A 85 5.79 -2.88 -13.75
C TYR A 85 4.46 -2.35 -14.30
N VAL A 86 4.32 -2.30 -15.62
CA VAL A 86 3.05 -1.91 -16.28
C VAL A 86 1.92 -2.84 -15.86
N ASP A 87 2.14 -4.16 -15.91
CA ASP A 87 1.14 -5.17 -15.55
C ASP A 87 0.84 -5.15 -14.05
N ALA A 88 1.88 -5.04 -13.21
CA ALA A 88 1.71 -4.93 -11.75
C ALA A 88 0.91 -3.69 -11.34
N ILE A 89 1.13 -2.54 -12.00
CA ILE A 89 0.39 -1.30 -11.74
C ILE A 89 -1.10 -1.47 -12.08
N LYS A 90 -1.41 -2.09 -13.22
CA LYS A 90 -2.80 -2.38 -13.61
C LYS A 90 -3.49 -3.29 -12.60
N GLU A 91 -2.84 -4.39 -12.23
CA GLU A 91 -3.35 -5.33 -11.24
C GLU A 91 -3.63 -4.66 -9.88
N ASP A 92 -2.75 -3.78 -9.43
CA ASP A 92 -2.90 -3.07 -8.16
C ASP A 92 -4.08 -2.08 -8.19
N ILE A 93 -4.30 -1.37 -9.30
CA ILE A 93 -5.45 -0.46 -9.47
C ILE A 93 -6.76 -1.25 -9.48
N GLU A 94 -6.82 -2.35 -10.23
CA GLU A 94 -8.00 -3.22 -10.28
C GLU A 94 -8.29 -3.88 -8.93
N TRP A 95 -7.25 -4.32 -8.22
CA TRP A 95 -7.40 -4.86 -6.88
C TRP A 95 -7.96 -3.83 -5.87
N LEU A 96 -7.58 -2.55 -6.02
CA LEU A 96 -8.18 -1.46 -5.23
C LEU A 96 -9.63 -1.16 -5.61
N GLY A 97 -10.21 -1.86 -6.61
CA GLY A 97 -11.61 -1.71 -7.03
C GLY A 97 -11.84 -0.59 -8.05
N TYR A 98 -10.80 -0.11 -8.70
CA TYR A 98 -10.89 0.95 -9.70
C TYR A 98 -10.67 0.44 -11.11
N HIS A 99 -11.30 1.12 -12.07
CA HIS A 99 -11.13 0.88 -13.50
C HIS A 99 -10.90 2.21 -14.21
N TRP A 100 -9.91 2.24 -15.08
CA TRP A 100 -9.59 3.41 -15.89
C TRP A 100 -10.50 3.50 -17.12
N ASN A 101 -10.70 4.72 -17.60
CA ASN A 101 -11.47 4.96 -18.83
C ASN A 101 -10.61 4.65 -20.07
N ASN A 102 -9.42 5.24 -20.15
CA ASN A 102 -8.44 4.99 -21.21
C ASN A 102 -7.04 4.77 -20.61
N ILE A 103 -6.20 4.07 -21.39
CA ILE A 103 -4.76 3.97 -21.11
C ILE A 103 -4.04 4.83 -22.14
N TYR A 104 -3.15 5.69 -21.64
CA TYR A 104 -2.25 6.51 -22.43
C TYR A 104 -0.81 6.32 -21.96
N TYR A 105 0.12 6.73 -22.82
CA TYR A 105 1.54 6.78 -22.53
C TYR A 105 2.07 8.16 -22.90
N ALA A 106 3.00 8.71 -22.14
CA ALA A 106 3.64 9.96 -22.50
C ALA A 106 4.31 9.88 -23.87
N SER A 107 4.81 8.71 -24.24
CA SER A 107 5.39 8.42 -25.56
C SER A 107 4.39 8.52 -26.72
N ASP A 108 3.08 8.44 -26.49
CA ASP A 108 2.05 8.67 -27.51
C ASP A 108 2.10 10.10 -28.06
N TYR A 109 2.61 11.04 -27.27
CA TYR A 109 2.67 12.47 -27.54
C TYR A 109 4.05 12.98 -27.95
N PHE A 110 5.06 12.12 -28.12
CA PHE A 110 6.43 12.55 -28.42
C PHE A 110 6.52 13.40 -29.68
N GLN A 111 5.71 13.14 -30.70
CA GLN A 111 5.71 13.97 -31.90
C GLN A 111 5.14 15.36 -31.62
N GLN A 112 4.02 15.49 -30.91
CA GLN A 112 3.41 16.77 -30.55
C GLN A 112 4.34 17.59 -29.65
N LEU A 113 5.01 16.93 -28.70
CA LEU A 113 5.99 17.55 -27.80
C LEU A 113 7.21 18.05 -28.58
N TRP A 114 7.68 17.27 -29.56
CA TRP A 114 8.76 17.66 -30.46
C TRP A 114 8.40 18.90 -31.31
N ASP A 115 7.22 18.87 -31.92
CA ASP A 115 6.72 19.97 -32.75
C ASP A 115 6.54 21.26 -31.94
N PHE A 116 6.09 21.13 -30.70
CA PHE A 116 5.99 22.27 -29.79
C PHE A 116 7.36 22.81 -29.38
N ALA A 117 8.34 21.96 -29.13
CA ALA A 117 9.72 22.39 -28.86
C ALA A 117 10.32 23.16 -30.06
N ILE A 118 10.07 22.68 -31.28
CA ILE A 118 10.46 23.43 -32.52
C ILE A 118 9.76 24.78 -32.56
N GLN A 119 8.48 24.85 -32.22
CA GLN A 119 7.76 26.13 -32.15
C GLN A 119 8.42 27.10 -31.16
N LEU A 120 8.75 26.64 -29.95
CA LEU A 120 9.40 27.46 -28.93
C LEU A 120 10.76 27.99 -29.39
N ILE A 121 11.53 27.18 -30.13
CA ILE A 121 12.81 27.65 -30.75
C ILE A 121 12.53 28.75 -31.74
N LYS A 122 11.56 28.57 -32.65
CA LYS A 122 11.18 29.58 -33.68
C LYS A 122 10.70 30.89 -33.08
N GLU A 123 10.06 30.83 -31.92
CA GLU A 123 9.59 32.00 -31.17
C GLU A 123 10.69 32.62 -30.27
N GLY A 124 11.91 32.08 -30.29
CA GLY A 124 13.00 32.53 -29.42
C GLY A 124 12.80 32.25 -27.95
N LYS A 125 11.90 31.32 -27.61
CA LYS A 125 11.56 30.87 -26.24
C LYS A 125 12.35 29.64 -25.79
N ALA A 126 13.18 29.06 -26.62
CA ALA A 126 14.06 27.95 -26.28
C ALA A 126 15.39 28.01 -27.03
N TYR A 127 16.46 27.50 -26.47
CA TYR A 127 17.80 27.47 -27.04
C TYR A 127 18.56 26.20 -26.66
N ILE A 128 19.51 25.81 -27.51
CA ILE A 128 20.44 24.70 -27.24
C ILE A 128 21.59 25.19 -26.38
N ASP A 129 21.87 24.47 -25.32
CA ASP A 129 22.97 24.70 -24.39
C ASP A 129 23.93 23.51 -24.42
N GLU A 130 25.19 23.76 -24.70
CA GLU A 130 26.28 22.77 -24.78
C GLU A 130 27.09 22.68 -23.48
N GLN A 131 26.61 23.30 -22.41
CA GLN A 131 27.24 23.20 -21.10
C GLN A 131 26.96 21.83 -20.45
N THR A 132 27.91 21.38 -19.60
CA THR A 132 27.72 20.18 -18.79
C THR A 132 26.67 20.42 -17.71
N SER A 133 26.15 19.31 -17.15
CA SER A 133 25.18 19.39 -16.04
C SER A 133 25.72 20.16 -14.84
N GLU A 134 27.01 20.05 -14.53
CA GLU A 134 27.68 20.77 -13.45
C GLU A 134 27.75 22.29 -13.73
N GLN A 135 28.07 22.67 -14.97
CA GLN A 135 28.10 24.06 -15.39
C GLN A 135 26.70 24.68 -15.30
N ILE A 136 25.68 24.02 -15.82
CA ILE A 136 24.29 24.45 -15.73
C ILE A 136 23.85 24.58 -14.27
N ALA A 137 24.17 23.60 -13.43
CA ALA A 137 23.82 23.62 -12.00
C ALA A 137 24.50 24.81 -11.29
N SER A 138 25.78 25.05 -11.55
CA SER A 138 26.51 26.17 -10.93
C SER A 138 25.97 27.54 -11.34
N GLN A 139 25.51 27.67 -12.59
CA GLN A 139 24.91 28.90 -13.11
C GLN A 139 23.52 29.20 -12.58
N LYS A 140 22.79 28.20 -12.13
CA LYS A 140 21.44 28.41 -11.57
C LYS A 140 21.43 29.29 -10.32
N GLY A 141 22.58 29.45 -9.64
CA GLY A 141 22.64 30.17 -8.37
C GLY A 141 21.96 29.45 -7.23
N THR A 142 21.41 30.21 -6.27
CA THR A 142 20.70 29.71 -5.10
C THR A 142 19.32 30.37 -5.01
N PRO A 143 18.40 29.90 -4.15
CA PRO A 143 17.11 30.58 -3.96
C PRO A 143 17.22 32.06 -3.59
N THR A 144 18.32 32.46 -2.94
CA THR A 144 18.58 33.86 -2.53
C THR A 144 19.55 34.62 -3.42
N GLN A 145 20.18 33.94 -4.40
CA GLN A 145 21.11 34.56 -5.35
C GLN A 145 20.66 34.23 -6.76
N PRO A 146 20.51 35.25 -7.65
CA PRO A 146 20.11 35.00 -9.02
C PRO A 146 21.15 34.15 -9.76
N GLY A 147 20.70 33.44 -10.77
CA GLY A 147 21.56 32.73 -11.69
C GLY A 147 22.17 33.67 -12.72
N THR A 148 23.07 33.12 -13.52
CA THR A 148 23.70 33.83 -14.66
C THR A 148 23.28 33.20 -15.99
N ASN A 149 23.19 34.00 -17.04
CA ASN A 149 22.82 33.51 -18.36
C ASN A 149 23.86 32.55 -18.91
N SER A 150 23.39 31.52 -19.64
CA SER A 150 24.27 30.68 -20.44
C SER A 150 24.91 31.51 -21.60
N PRO A 151 26.17 31.23 -21.98
CA PRO A 151 26.78 31.83 -23.16
C PRO A 151 26.03 31.48 -24.46
N TYR A 152 25.22 30.44 -24.47
CA TYR A 152 24.44 29.99 -25.63
C TYR A 152 23.01 30.54 -25.66
N ARG A 153 22.61 31.32 -24.66
CA ARG A 153 21.22 31.79 -24.48
C ARG A 153 20.70 32.65 -25.64
N ASP A 154 21.58 33.35 -26.29
CA ASP A 154 21.24 34.27 -27.40
C ASP A 154 21.72 33.73 -28.77
N ARG A 155 21.91 32.40 -28.88
CA ARG A 155 22.23 31.73 -30.14
C ARG A 155 21.12 31.96 -31.19
N PRO A 156 21.49 32.16 -32.50
CA PRO A 156 20.51 32.33 -33.56
C PRO A 156 19.50 31.18 -33.64
N ILE A 157 18.27 31.52 -34.06
CA ILE A 157 17.16 30.56 -34.16
C ILE A 157 17.48 29.40 -35.10
N GLU A 158 18.06 29.72 -36.26
CA GLU A 158 18.42 28.76 -37.31
C GLU A 158 19.42 27.71 -36.77
N GLU A 159 20.43 28.17 -36.04
CA GLU A 159 21.44 27.31 -35.44
C GLU A 159 20.83 26.43 -34.34
N ASN A 160 19.95 26.98 -33.51
CA ASN A 160 19.22 26.20 -32.49
C ASN A 160 18.34 25.11 -33.13
N LEU A 161 17.67 25.40 -34.24
CA LEU A 161 16.86 24.41 -34.97
C LEU A 161 17.72 23.28 -35.54
N GLU A 162 18.85 23.61 -36.16
CA GLU A 162 19.79 22.63 -36.71
C GLU A 162 20.32 21.71 -35.61
N LEU A 163 20.78 22.28 -34.50
CA LEU A 163 21.30 21.53 -33.37
C LEU A 163 20.22 20.67 -32.69
N PHE A 164 18.99 21.16 -32.57
CA PHE A 164 17.89 20.39 -32.03
C PHE A 164 17.56 19.17 -32.88
N HIS A 165 17.52 19.33 -34.21
CA HIS A 165 17.37 18.18 -35.11
C HIS A 165 18.54 17.18 -34.95
N LYS A 166 19.78 17.71 -34.80
CA LYS A 166 20.96 16.87 -34.59
C LYS A 166 20.93 16.10 -33.27
N MET A 167 20.30 16.63 -32.21
CA MET A 167 20.08 15.88 -30.95
C MET A 167 19.34 14.57 -31.19
N ASN A 168 18.46 14.49 -32.20
CA ASN A 168 17.70 13.27 -32.50
C ASN A 168 18.33 12.37 -33.58
N SER A 169 19.47 12.77 -34.19
CA SER A 169 20.12 11.99 -35.25
C SER A 169 20.81 10.72 -34.76
N GLY A 170 21.16 10.65 -33.48
CA GLY A 170 21.95 9.58 -32.88
C GLY A 170 23.49 9.78 -32.99
N GLU A 171 23.93 10.86 -33.63
CA GLU A 171 25.37 11.17 -33.80
C GLU A 171 26.00 11.75 -32.54
N LEU A 172 25.20 12.38 -31.67
CA LEU A 172 25.69 13.08 -30.49
C LEU A 172 25.71 12.19 -29.26
N GLU A 173 26.68 12.43 -28.36
CA GLU A 173 26.79 11.75 -27.10
C GLU A 173 25.80 12.27 -26.06
N GLU A 174 25.40 11.42 -25.14
CA GLU A 174 24.59 11.83 -23.98
C GLU A 174 25.31 12.89 -23.17
N GLY A 175 24.59 13.93 -22.77
CA GLY A 175 25.15 15.06 -22.01
C GLY A 175 25.94 16.08 -22.84
N SER A 176 26.09 15.89 -24.16
CA SER A 176 26.81 16.84 -25.02
C SER A 176 26.06 18.16 -25.20
N MET A 177 24.74 18.13 -25.21
CA MET A 177 23.88 19.29 -25.25
C MET A 177 22.47 18.98 -24.76
N VAL A 178 21.74 20.05 -24.41
CA VAL A 178 20.34 20.01 -23.96
C VAL A 178 19.56 21.15 -24.59
N LEU A 179 18.23 21.01 -24.72
CA LEU A 179 17.34 22.11 -25.03
C LEU A 179 16.84 22.74 -23.74
N ARG A 180 16.97 24.06 -23.60
CA ARG A 180 16.47 24.80 -22.43
C ARG A 180 15.38 25.77 -22.84
N ALA A 181 14.35 25.91 -22.00
CA ALA A 181 13.39 27.00 -22.13
C ALA A 181 14.05 28.32 -21.71
N LYS A 182 13.81 29.40 -22.48
CA LYS A 182 14.34 30.74 -22.20
C LYS A 182 13.32 31.54 -21.40
N ILE A 183 13.49 31.58 -20.08
CA ILE A 183 12.53 32.20 -19.17
C ILE A 183 13.19 33.35 -18.39
N ASP A 184 13.73 33.06 -17.18
CA ASP A 184 14.30 34.11 -16.33
C ASP A 184 15.30 33.49 -15.32
N MET A 185 16.59 33.77 -15.54
CA MET A 185 17.67 33.29 -14.67
C MET A 185 17.73 33.97 -13.30
N ALA A 186 17.00 35.06 -13.09
CA ALA A 186 16.90 35.77 -11.82
C ALA A 186 15.65 35.35 -10.99
N ASN A 187 14.78 34.51 -11.53
CA ASN A 187 13.52 34.15 -10.88
C ASN A 187 13.77 33.49 -9.50
N PRO A 188 13.03 33.88 -8.44
CA PRO A 188 13.13 33.24 -7.12
C PRO A 188 12.81 31.74 -7.16
N ASN A 189 11.88 31.32 -8.03
CA ASN A 189 11.62 29.90 -8.28
C ASN A 189 12.70 29.34 -9.21
N MET A 190 13.56 28.47 -8.69
CA MET A 190 14.68 27.90 -9.45
C MET A 190 14.23 27.03 -10.64
N HIS A 191 12.99 26.55 -10.67
CA HIS A 191 12.41 25.82 -11.81
C HIS A 191 12.18 26.73 -13.02
N PHE A 192 12.09 28.05 -12.83
CA PHE A 192 11.97 29.05 -13.89
C PHE A 192 13.32 29.51 -14.47
N ARG A 193 14.44 29.08 -13.86
CA ARG A 193 15.79 29.50 -14.32
C ARG A 193 16.21 28.64 -15.50
N ASP A 194 15.70 28.96 -16.67
CA ASP A 194 15.93 28.30 -17.94
C ASP A 194 16.03 26.78 -17.81
N PRO A 195 14.90 26.10 -17.51
CA PRO A 195 14.88 24.66 -17.28
C PRO A 195 15.22 23.86 -18.53
N ILE A 196 15.85 22.70 -18.33
CA ILE A 196 16.06 21.73 -19.40
C ILE A 196 14.70 21.12 -19.77
N ILE A 197 14.36 21.13 -21.07
CA ILE A 197 13.12 20.57 -21.59
C ILE A 197 13.33 19.37 -22.50
N TYR A 198 14.54 19.21 -23.10
CA TYR A 198 14.95 18.01 -23.84
C TYR A 198 16.39 17.63 -23.52
N ARG A 199 16.66 16.31 -23.52
CA ARG A 199 17.98 15.72 -23.34
C ARG A 199 18.21 14.56 -24.32
N ILE A 200 19.48 14.21 -24.58
CA ILE A 200 19.86 13.05 -25.38
C ILE A 200 19.92 11.80 -24.50
N VAL A 201 19.27 10.71 -24.92
CA VAL A 201 19.34 9.37 -24.32
C VAL A 201 19.48 8.34 -25.44
N LYS A 202 20.53 7.53 -25.41
CA LYS A 202 20.83 6.56 -26.47
C LYS A 202 20.12 5.23 -26.29
N THR A 203 19.61 4.93 -25.08
CA THR A 203 18.86 3.72 -24.79
C THR A 203 17.58 3.65 -25.63
N PRO A 204 17.33 2.56 -26.35
CA PRO A 204 16.06 2.37 -27.07
C PRO A 204 14.86 2.42 -26.13
N HIS A 205 13.80 3.09 -26.56
CA HIS A 205 12.57 3.19 -25.78
C HIS A 205 11.72 1.92 -25.97
N HIS A 206 11.13 1.39 -24.88
CA HIS A 206 10.38 0.13 -24.89
C HIS A 206 9.18 0.10 -25.88
N ARG A 207 8.56 1.27 -26.19
CA ARG A 207 7.44 1.38 -27.15
C ARG A 207 7.84 1.97 -28.49
N THR A 208 8.71 2.97 -28.53
CA THR A 208 9.06 3.67 -29.77
C THR A 208 10.38 3.20 -30.38
N GLY A 209 11.10 2.29 -29.73
CA GLY A 209 12.37 1.74 -30.18
C GLY A 209 13.42 2.84 -30.37
N ASP A 210 14.06 2.84 -31.53
CA ASP A 210 15.13 3.76 -31.89
C ASP A 210 14.68 5.06 -32.59
N LYS A 211 13.37 5.32 -32.67
CA LYS A 211 12.82 6.49 -33.36
C LYS A 211 13.30 7.81 -32.75
N TRP A 212 13.47 7.84 -31.43
CA TRP A 212 13.87 9.02 -30.67
C TRP A 212 15.23 8.82 -30.01
N LYS A 213 16.03 9.86 -30.01
CA LYS A 213 17.28 9.99 -29.24
C LYS A 213 17.27 11.23 -28.36
N ALA A 214 16.40 12.21 -28.70
CA ALA A 214 16.10 13.35 -27.85
C ALA A 214 14.75 13.11 -27.15
N TYR A 215 14.76 13.18 -25.83
CA TYR A 215 13.61 12.88 -24.98
C TYR A 215 13.19 14.11 -24.17
N PRO A 216 11.86 14.36 -24.05
CA PRO A 216 11.36 15.46 -23.25
C PRO A 216 11.60 15.20 -21.76
N MET A 217 11.79 16.27 -21.01
CA MET A 217 11.82 16.21 -19.55
C MET A 217 10.38 16.21 -19.00
N TYR A 218 10.22 15.64 -17.79
CA TYR A 218 8.93 15.54 -17.11
C TYR A 218 8.15 16.87 -17.08
N ASP A 219 8.77 17.96 -16.61
CA ASP A 219 8.10 19.26 -16.48
C ASP A 219 7.59 19.82 -17.82
N PHE A 220 8.22 19.44 -18.92
CA PHE A 220 7.78 19.83 -20.25
C PHE A 220 6.64 18.94 -20.78
N ALA A 221 6.72 17.64 -20.55
CA ALA A 221 5.77 16.67 -21.10
C ALA A 221 4.45 16.63 -20.33
N HIS A 222 4.51 16.73 -18.99
CA HIS A 222 3.40 16.42 -18.09
C HIS A 222 2.14 17.29 -18.32
N GLY A 223 2.28 18.61 -18.29
CA GLY A 223 1.16 19.52 -18.48
C GLY A 223 0.56 19.45 -19.87
N GLN A 224 1.39 19.25 -20.89
CA GLN A 224 0.94 19.10 -22.27
C GLN A 224 0.19 17.79 -22.48
N SER A 225 0.64 16.68 -21.88
CA SER A 225 -0.08 15.41 -21.90
C SER A 225 -1.46 15.55 -21.25
N ASP A 226 -1.55 16.23 -20.10
CA ASP A 226 -2.83 16.54 -19.46
C ASP A 226 -3.75 17.34 -20.41
N PHE A 227 -3.19 18.30 -21.12
CA PHE A 227 -3.96 19.10 -22.09
C PHE A 227 -4.45 18.26 -23.27
N PHE A 228 -3.60 17.43 -23.88
CA PHE A 228 -3.96 16.59 -25.02
C PHE A 228 -5.05 15.57 -24.68
N GLU A 229 -5.02 15.01 -23.46
CA GLU A 229 -6.00 14.05 -22.98
C GLU A 229 -7.31 14.70 -22.51
N GLY A 230 -7.35 16.01 -22.35
CA GLY A 230 -8.53 16.73 -21.85
C GLY A 230 -8.74 16.62 -20.35
N VAL A 231 -7.67 16.37 -19.57
CA VAL A 231 -7.71 16.39 -18.10
C VAL A 231 -8.19 17.75 -17.61
N THR A 232 -9.09 17.76 -16.65
CA THR A 232 -9.62 18.99 -16.03
C THR A 232 -8.97 19.29 -14.69
N HIS A 233 -8.79 18.28 -13.86
CA HIS A 233 -8.21 18.36 -12.52
C HIS A 233 -6.99 17.44 -12.46
N SER A 234 -5.82 18.05 -12.49
CA SER A 234 -4.52 17.40 -12.44
C SER A 234 -4.05 17.36 -10.99
N LEU A 235 -4.25 16.20 -10.33
CA LEU A 235 -3.93 16.05 -8.91
C LEU A 235 -2.54 15.45 -8.74
N CYS A 236 -1.74 15.99 -7.82
CA CYS A 236 -0.38 15.51 -7.53
C CYS A 236 0.03 15.80 -6.08
N THR A 237 1.20 15.34 -5.67
CA THR A 237 1.68 15.56 -4.30
C THR A 237 2.31 16.93 -4.11
N LEU A 238 2.39 17.40 -2.84
CA LEU A 238 2.89 18.73 -2.47
C LEU A 238 4.30 19.04 -2.98
N GLU A 239 5.11 18.06 -3.29
CA GLU A 239 6.44 18.26 -3.86
C GLU A 239 6.41 18.96 -5.22
N PHE A 240 5.27 18.92 -5.92
CA PHE A 240 5.07 19.58 -7.22
C PHE A 240 4.53 21.02 -7.13
N VAL A 241 4.32 21.58 -5.94
CA VAL A 241 3.86 22.97 -5.76
C VAL A 241 4.80 23.96 -6.49
N VAL A 242 6.12 23.75 -6.38
CA VAL A 242 7.12 24.62 -7.02
C VAL A 242 7.20 24.42 -8.54
N HIS A 243 6.68 23.30 -9.07
CA HIS A 243 6.61 22.99 -10.50
C HIS A 243 5.35 23.56 -11.16
N ARG A 244 4.25 23.77 -10.40
CA ARG A 244 2.97 24.26 -10.94
C ARG A 244 3.09 25.53 -11.79
N PRO A 245 3.84 26.58 -11.41
CA PRO A 245 4.00 27.75 -12.26
C PRO A 245 4.60 27.42 -13.64
N LEU A 246 5.53 26.45 -13.71
CA LEU A 246 6.11 26.00 -14.96
C LEU A 246 5.11 25.20 -15.81
N TYR A 247 4.32 24.33 -15.16
CA TYR A 247 3.19 23.62 -15.77
C TYR A 247 2.21 24.61 -16.44
N ASP A 248 1.80 25.64 -15.72
CA ASP A 248 0.89 26.67 -16.23
C ASP A 248 1.52 27.43 -17.42
N LEU A 249 2.81 27.81 -17.32
CA LEU A 249 3.51 28.54 -18.36
C LEU A 249 3.56 27.77 -19.69
N PHE A 250 3.90 26.47 -19.66
CA PHE A 250 3.97 25.67 -20.88
C PHE A 250 2.60 25.46 -21.52
N ILE A 251 1.52 25.35 -20.74
CA ILE A 251 0.17 25.30 -21.28
C ILE A 251 -0.21 26.63 -21.91
N ASP A 252 0.11 27.76 -21.28
CA ASP A 252 -0.17 29.09 -21.84
C ASP A 252 0.58 29.30 -23.14
N TRP A 253 1.87 28.93 -23.22
CA TRP A 253 2.64 28.98 -24.45
C TRP A 253 2.12 28.06 -25.55
N LEU A 254 1.65 26.86 -25.19
CA LEU A 254 1.05 25.93 -26.14
C LEU A 254 -0.23 26.49 -26.78
N LYS A 255 -1.03 27.23 -26.00
CA LYS A 255 -2.29 27.82 -26.45
C LYS A 255 -2.12 29.16 -27.17
N GLU A 256 -0.99 29.84 -27.02
CA GLU A 256 -0.78 31.16 -27.55
C GLU A 256 -0.97 31.20 -29.08
N GLY A 257 -1.85 32.08 -29.54
CA GLY A 257 -2.16 32.26 -30.95
C GLY A 257 -2.87 31.10 -31.65
N LYS A 258 -3.40 30.12 -30.88
CA LYS A 258 -4.08 28.94 -31.42
C LYS A 258 -5.49 28.82 -30.87
N ASP A 259 -6.44 28.42 -31.72
CA ASP A 259 -7.79 28.00 -31.33
C ASP A 259 -7.72 26.53 -30.83
N LEU A 260 -7.06 26.34 -29.72
CA LEU A 260 -7.05 25.05 -29.03
C LEU A 260 -8.29 24.93 -28.15
N ASN A 261 -8.76 23.69 -27.93
CA ASN A 261 -9.99 23.45 -27.15
C ASN A 261 -10.05 24.28 -25.84
N ASP A 262 -11.25 24.54 -25.34
CA ASP A 262 -11.47 25.38 -24.13
C ASP A 262 -10.94 24.74 -22.84
N ASN A 263 -10.37 23.52 -22.92
CA ASN A 263 -9.86 22.81 -21.78
C ASN A 263 -8.52 23.39 -21.32
N ARG A 264 -8.48 23.85 -20.07
CA ARG A 264 -7.23 24.22 -19.40
C ARG A 264 -7.12 23.38 -18.14
N PRO A 265 -6.28 22.33 -18.13
CA PRO A 265 -6.09 21.52 -16.94
C PRO A 265 -5.53 22.39 -15.81
N ARG A 266 -5.96 22.10 -14.60
CA ARG A 266 -5.52 22.78 -13.38
C ARG A 266 -4.80 21.80 -12.47
N GLN A 267 -3.52 22.06 -12.21
CA GLN A 267 -2.75 21.31 -11.22
C GLN A 267 -3.15 21.72 -9.80
N THR A 268 -3.38 20.72 -8.93
CA THR A 268 -3.71 20.92 -7.51
C THR A 268 -2.96 19.86 -6.69
N GLU A 269 -2.32 20.31 -5.63
CA GLU A 269 -1.42 19.47 -4.84
C GLU A 269 -2.05 19.09 -3.50
N PHE A 270 -1.78 17.85 -3.08
CA PHE A 270 -2.19 17.29 -1.80
C PHE A 270 -1.01 16.65 -1.06
N ASN A 271 -1.17 16.44 0.26
CA ASN A 271 -0.13 15.84 1.08
C ASN A 271 0.17 14.39 0.69
N LYS A 272 1.45 14.05 0.58
CA LYS A 272 1.87 12.66 0.42
C LYS A 272 1.59 11.86 1.71
N LEU A 273 1.51 10.54 1.58
CA LEU A 273 1.43 9.65 2.73
C LEU A 273 2.83 9.45 3.33
N ASN A 274 3.01 9.90 4.56
CA ASN A 274 4.11 9.48 5.41
C ASN A 274 3.57 8.56 6.49
N LEU A 275 4.18 7.39 6.68
CA LEU A 275 3.71 6.35 7.58
C LEU A 275 4.83 5.95 8.54
N SER A 276 4.54 5.90 9.85
CA SER A 276 5.50 5.44 10.85
C SER A 276 5.92 3.99 10.57
N TYR A 277 7.12 3.61 10.99
CA TYR A 277 7.72 2.28 10.77
C TYR A 277 7.79 1.86 9.30
N THR A 278 7.90 2.83 8.36
CA THR A 278 7.80 2.53 6.93
C THR A 278 8.82 3.33 6.11
N LEU A 279 9.45 2.67 5.14
CA LEU A 279 10.22 3.30 4.07
C LEU A 279 9.49 3.09 2.75
N MET A 280 9.22 4.18 2.01
CA MET A 280 8.53 4.15 0.72
C MET A 280 9.42 4.58 -0.45
N SER A 281 10.68 4.96 -0.17
CA SER A 281 11.62 5.32 -1.23
C SER A 281 11.92 4.11 -2.11
N LYS A 282 11.64 4.24 -3.40
CA LYS A 282 11.89 3.20 -4.41
C LYS A 282 13.31 2.61 -4.33
N ARG A 283 14.32 3.47 -4.18
CA ARG A 283 15.73 3.05 -4.04
C ARG A 283 15.91 2.10 -2.85
N ASN A 284 15.31 2.42 -1.70
CA ASN A 284 15.41 1.61 -0.50
C ASN A 284 14.65 0.28 -0.65
N LEU A 285 13.44 0.32 -1.25
CA LEU A 285 12.67 -0.89 -1.51
C LEU A 285 13.40 -1.84 -2.47
N LEU A 286 14.00 -1.30 -3.53
CA LEU A 286 14.82 -2.08 -4.46
C LEU A 286 16.04 -2.71 -3.76
N THR A 287 16.67 -1.98 -2.83
CA THR A 287 17.79 -2.50 -2.04
C THR A 287 17.34 -3.67 -1.17
N LEU A 288 16.19 -3.59 -0.49
CA LEU A 288 15.64 -4.69 0.31
C LEU A 288 15.49 -5.98 -0.51
N VAL A 289 14.96 -5.85 -1.73
CA VAL A 289 14.75 -7.00 -2.63
C VAL A 289 16.07 -7.54 -3.17
N LYS A 290 16.95 -6.68 -3.68
CA LYS A 290 18.23 -7.09 -4.28
C LYS A 290 19.19 -7.74 -3.28
N GLU A 291 19.20 -7.26 -2.05
CA GLU A 291 20.07 -7.77 -0.98
C GLU A 291 19.44 -8.96 -0.23
N GLY A 292 18.26 -9.44 -0.65
CA GLY A 292 17.59 -10.59 -0.05
C GLY A 292 17.13 -10.37 1.40
N LEU A 293 16.92 -9.11 1.82
CA LEU A 293 16.43 -8.77 3.15
C LEU A 293 14.92 -9.06 3.28
N VAL A 294 14.24 -9.13 2.14
CA VAL A 294 12.85 -9.56 1.97
C VAL A 294 12.75 -10.54 0.79
N ASN A 295 11.65 -11.32 0.72
CA ASN A 295 11.45 -12.37 -0.28
C ASN A 295 10.82 -11.87 -1.60
N GLY A 296 11.14 -10.65 -2.02
CA GLY A 296 10.62 -10.06 -3.25
C GLY A 296 9.70 -8.87 -3.00
N TRP A 297 9.14 -8.33 -4.08
CA TRP A 297 8.29 -7.15 -4.03
C TRP A 297 6.96 -7.36 -3.33
N ASP A 298 6.44 -8.59 -3.35
CA ASP A 298 5.20 -8.99 -2.68
C ASP A 298 5.42 -9.58 -1.27
N ASP A 299 6.61 -9.42 -0.69
CA ASP A 299 6.85 -9.83 0.70
C ASP A 299 5.84 -9.10 1.62
N PRO A 300 5.11 -9.82 2.49
CA PRO A 300 4.12 -9.22 3.39
C PRO A 300 4.66 -8.17 4.37
N ARG A 301 5.97 -7.97 4.46
CA ARG A 301 6.62 -6.90 5.25
C ARG A 301 6.89 -5.63 4.43
N MET A 302 6.73 -5.70 3.10
CA MET A 302 6.91 -4.57 2.20
C MET A 302 5.68 -3.65 2.22
N PRO A 303 5.87 -2.32 2.07
CA PRO A 303 4.76 -1.37 2.00
C PRO A 303 4.15 -1.28 0.58
N THR A 304 4.48 -2.22 -0.30
CA THR A 304 3.91 -2.33 -1.64
C THR A 304 2.46 -2.78 -1.57
N ILE A 305 1.64 -2.40 -2.54
CA ILE A 305 0.23 -2.81 -2.61
C ILE A 305 0.14 -4.34 -2.72
N CYS A 306 0.96 -4.95 -3.58
CA CYS A 306 1.03 -6.42 -3.71
C CYS A 306 1.52 -7.09 -2.41
N GLY A 307 2.41 -6.47 -1.63
CA GLY A 307 2.84 -6.96 -0.31
C GLY A 307 1.71 -6.94 0.71
N PHE A 308 0.96 -5.85 0.80
CA PHE A 308 -0.22 -5.76 1.67
C PHE A 308 -1.32 -6.72 1.25
N ARG A 309 -1.59 -6.87 -0.05
CA ARG A 309 -2.52 -7.86 -0.59
C ARG A 309 -2.13 -9.27 -0.15
N ARG A 310 -0.88 -9.68 -0.33
CA ARG A 310 -0.37 -10.98 0.10
C ARG A 310 -0.44 -11.18 1.62
N ARG A 311 -0.25 -10.10 2.38
CA ARG A 311 -0.40 -10.12 3.86
C ARG A 311 -1.85 -10.32 4.29
N GLY A 312 -2.83 -10.12 3.42
CA GLY A 312 -4.25 -10.26 3.71
C GLY A 312 -4.95 -8.95 4.08
N TYR A 313 -4.40 -7.80 3.70
CA TYR A 313 -5.12 -6.54 3.75
C TYR A 313 -6.16 -6.53 2.63
N SER A 314 -7.36 -6.04 2.93
CA SER A 314 -8.41 -5.87 1.93
C SER A 314 -8.35 -4.48 1.28
N PRO A 315 -8.85 -4.32 0.05
CA PRO A 315 -9.01 -3.00 -0.56
C PRO A 315 -9.81 -2.05 0.32
N GLU A 316 -10.88 -2.54 0.92
CA GLU A 316 -11.77 -1.76 1.79
C GLU A 316 -11.06 -1.27 3.06
N ALA A 317 -10.16 -2.07 3.63
CA ALA A 317 -9.35 -1.63 4.76
C ALA A 317 -8.40 -0.48 4.35
N ILE A 318 -7.80 -0.56 3.16
CA ILE A 318 -6.97 0.52 2.61
C ILE A 318 -7.81 1.79 2.40
N HIS A 319 -9.00 1.68 1.81
CA HIS A 319 -9.93 2.81 1.63
C HIS A 319 -10.32 3.43 2.97
N LYS A 320 -10.71 2.62 3.96
CA LYS A 320 -11.02 3.11 5.33
C LYS A 320 -9.87 3.86 5.96
N PHE A 321 -8.64 3.36 5.80
CA PHE A 321 -7.46 4.05 6.31
C PHE A 321 -7.24 5.39 5.62
N ILE A 322 -7.29 5.44 4.29
CA ILE A 322 -7.12 6.67 3.51
C ILE A 322 -8.21 7.68 3.86
N ASP A 323 -9.45 7.25 4.02
CA ASP A 323 -10.55 8.09 4.46
C ASP A 323 -10.34 8.69 5.85
N LYS A 324 -9.74 7.93 6.78
CA LYS A 324 -9.45 8.39 8.14
C LYS A 324 -8.34 9.45 8.17
N ILE A 325 -7.31 9.31 7.35
CA ILE A 325 -6.20 10.28 7.28
C ILE A 325 -6.54 11.51 6.43
N GLY A 326 -7.42 11.35 5.44
CA GLY A 326 -7.88 12.43 4.56
C GLY A 326 -6.80 13.05 3.68
N TYR A 327 -7.17 14.19 3.06
CA TYR A 327 -6.30 14.97 2.17
C TYR A 327 -6.15 16.39 2.72
N THR A 328 -4.91 16.86 2.81
CA THR A 328 -4.57 18.18 3.38
C THR A 328 -3.53 18.89 2.50
N THR A 329 -3.29 20.15 2.81
CA THR A 329 -2.27 21.00 2.15
C THR A 329 -0.95 21.05 2.93
N TYR A 330 -0.76 20.16 3.88
CA TYR A 330 0.46 20.02 4.67
C TYR A 330 0.78 18.53 4.91
N ASP A 331 2.06 18.20 5.00
CA ASP A 331 2.51 16.85 5.30
C ASP A 331 2.39 16.54 6.79
N ALA A 332 1.98 15.32 7.11
CA ALA A 332 1.92 14.78 8.46
C ALA A 332 2.42 13.34 8.48
N LEU A 333 3.01 12.91 9.58
CA LEU A 333 3.30 11.51 9.84
C LEU A 333 2.03 10.82 10.35
N ASN A 334 1.62 9.75 9.70
CA ASN A 334 0.50 8.93 10.10
C ASN A 334 1.00 7.67 10.81
N GLU A 335 0.27 7.25 11.84
CA GLU A 335 0.65 6.08 12.62
C GLU A 335 0.29 4.77 11.89
N PHE A 336 1.25 3.85 11.81
CA PHE A 336 1.02 2.50 11.26
C PHE A 336 -0.08 1.76 12.04
N ALA A 337 -0.21 2.01 13.33
CA ALA A 337 -1.26 1.45 14.17
C ALA A 337 -2.68 1.84 13.69
N LEU A 338 -2.86 3.01 13.08
CA LEU A 338 -4.14 3.42 12.49
C LEU A 338 -4.50 2.58 11.26
N LEU A 339 -3.51 2.26 10.42
CA LEU A 339 -3.70 1.34 9.30
C LEU A 339 -4.09 -0.06 9.80
N GLU A 340 -3.38 -0.60 10.80
CA GLU A 340 -3.70 -1.89 11.41
C GLU A 340 -5.10 -1.90 12.05
N SER A 341 -5.52 -0.78 12.66
CA SER A 341 -6.88 -0.63 13.22
C SER A 341 -7.95 -0.67 12.11
N ALA A 342 -7.72 0.00 10.99
CA ALA A 342 -8.63 -0.06 9.84
C ALA A 342 -8.76 -1.49 9.27
N VAL A 343 -7.65 -2.24 9.24
CA VAL A 343 -7.64 -3.64 8.82
C VAL A 343 -8.43 -4.52 9.78
N ARG A 344 -8.26 -4.35 11.11
CA ARG A 344 -9.05 -5.11 12.11
C ARG A 344 -10.53 -4.82 12.01
N GLU A 345 -10.89 -3.55 11.85
CA GLU A 345 -12.28 -3.12 11.71
C GLU A 345 -12.95 -3.78 10.49
N ASP A 346 -12.24 -3.82 9.36
CA ASP A 346 -12.75 -4.43 8.15
C ASP A 346 -12.84 -5.97 8.28
N LEU A 347 -11.77 -6.62 8.71
CA LEU A 347 -11.72 -8.07 8.84
C LEU A 347 -12.67 -8.61 9.92
N ASN A 348 -13.04 -7.81 10.93
CA ASN A 348 -14.03 -8.22 11.92
C ASN A 348 -15.39 -8.55 11.29
N THR A 349 -15.76 -7.87 10.22
CA THR A 349 -17.03 -8.10 9.53
C THR A 349 -16.98 -9.17 8.46
N ARG A 350 -15.80 -9.47 7.89
CA ARG A 350 -15.70 -10.40 6.73
C ARG A 350 -14.95 -11.69 6.98
N ALA A 351 -14.06 -11.74 7.98
CA ALA A 351 -13.23 -12.92 8.20
C ALA A 351 -14.00 -14.08 8.81
N THR A 352 -13.83 -15.27 8.25
CA THR A 352 -14.37 -16.50 8.81
C THR A 352 -13.63 -16.89 10.09
N ARG A 353 -14.36 -17.17 11.19
CA ARG A 353 -13.80 -17.60 12.48
C ARG A 353 -13.52 -19.09 12.44
N VAL A 354 -12.28 -19.44 12.67
CA VAL A 354 -11.82 -20.83 12.71
C VAL A 354 -10.89 -21.05 13.90
N SER A 355 -10.79 -22.28 14.37
CA SER A 355 -9.79 -22.65 15.36
C SER A 355 -8.48 -23.04 14.67
N ALA A 356 -7.38 -22.56 15.20
CA ALA A 356 -6.03 -22.96 14.84
C ALA A 356 -5.20 -23.08 16.12
N VAL A 357 -4.28 -24.02 16.18
CA VAL A 357 -3.35 -24.21 17.30
C VAL A 357 -1.94 -24.07 16.79
N LEU A 358 -1.26 -23.02 17.23
CA LEU A 358 0.06 -22.63 16.71
C LEU A 358 1.20 -23.24 17.52
N ASN A 359 0.99 -23.47 18.82
CA ASN A 359 1.95 -24.11 19.71
C ASN A 359 1.24 -25.27 20.45
N PRO A 360 1.09 -26.44 19.80
CA PRO A 360 0.20 -27.49 20.29
C PRO A 360 0.75 -28.20 21.51
N VAL A 361 -0.17 -28.53 22.44
CA VAL A 361 0.00 -29.53 23.48
C VAL A 361 -1.25 -30.42 23.51
N LYS A 362 -1.03 -31.70 23.77
CA LYS A 362 -2.12 -32.70 23.76
C LYS A 362 -2.98 -32.58 25.02
N LEU A 363 -4.30 -32.50 24.82
CA LEU A 363 -5.30 -32.58 25.87
C LEU A 363 -6.08 -33.89 25.72
N ILE A 364 -6.14 -34.68 26.76
CA ILE A 364 -6.87 -35.98 26.79
C ILE A 364 -8.05 -35.84 27.74
N ILE A 365 -9.27 -36.10 27.24
CA ILE A 365 -10.48 -36.12 28.03
C ILE A 365 -10.72 -37.56 28.50
N THR A 366 -10.32 -37.85 29.73
CA THR A 366 -10.20 -39.22 30.24
C THR A 366 -11.51 -39.98 30.35
N ASN A 367 -12.62 -39.29 30.60
CA ASN A 367 -13.96 -39.89 30.70
C ASN A 367 -14.77 -39.75 29.39
N TYR A 368 -14.20 -39.30 28.29
CA TYR A 368 -14.86 -39.31 26.99
C TYR A 368 -14.64 -40.66 26.30
N PRO A 369 -15.69 -41.30 25.73
CA PRO A 369 -15.57 -42.61 25.13
C PRO A 369 -14.55 -42.67 24.01
N GLU A 370 -13.72 -43.71 24.03
CA GLU A 370 -12.70 -43.92 22.99
C GLU A 370 -13.37 -44.19 21.63
N GLY A 371 -12.85 -43.53 20.58
CA GLY A 371 -13.39 -43.65 19.22
C GLY A 371 -14.69 -42.89 18.95
N GLN A 372 -15.30 -42.28 19.97
CA GLN A 372 -16.48 -41.44 19.77
C GLN A 372 -16.06 -40.11 19.14
N VAL A 373 -16.83 -39.69 18.12
CA VAL A 373 -16.69 -38.39 17.46
C VAL A 373 -18.04 -37.69 17.43
N GLU A 374 -18.10 -36.45 17.85
CA GLU A 374 -19.30 -35.63 17.78
C GLU A 374 -19.08 -34.41 16.89
N GLU A 375 -20.10 -34.09 16.11
CA GLU A 375 -20.13 -32.84 15.34
C GLU A 375 -20.61 -31.68 16.20
N MET A 376 -19.85 -30.59 16.18
CA MET A 376 -20.17 -29.31 16.81
C MET A 376 -20.35 -28.24 15.74
N GLU A 377 -21.35 -27.39 15.93
CA GLU A 377 -21.57 -26.25 15.04
C GLU A 377 -20.71 -25.04 15.47
N ALA A 378 -20.01 -24.46 14.52
CA ALA A 378 -19.23 -23.23 14.70
C ALA A 378 -19.74 -22.13 13.75
N ILE A 379 -20.11 -20.97 14.29
CA ILE A 379 -20.58 -19.82 13.51
C ILE A 379 -19.41 -19.21 12.76
N ASN A 380 -19.56 -19.02 11.44
CA ASN A 380 -18.53 -18.47 10.57
C ASN A 380 -18.19 -17.02 10.93
N ASN A 381 -19.19 -16.20 11.20
CA ASN A 381 -18.97 -14.82 11.64
C ASN A 381 -20.13 -14.34 12.54
N PRO A 382 -19.89 -14.03 13.82
CA PRO A 382 -20.96 -13.53 14.70
C PRO A 382 -21.45 -12.12 14.37
N GLU A 383 -20.67 -11.33 13.61
CA GLU A 383 -21.06 -9.98 13.14
C GLU A 383 -21.89 -10.06 11.84
N ASP A 384 -21.84 -11.20 11.14
CA ASP A 384 -22.62 -11.46 9.93
C ASP A 384 -23.19 -12.88 9.95
N LEU A 385 -24.39 -13.02 10.47
CA LEU A 385 -25.05 -14.32 10.57
C LEU A 385 -25.40 -14.93 9.19
N SER A 386 -25.41 -14.13 8.12
CA SER A 386 -25.63 -14.64 6.75
C SER A 386 -24.43 -15.46 6.24
N ALA A 387 -23.25 -15.30 6.84
CA ALA A 387 -22.08 -16.13 6.56
C ALA A 387 -22.27 -17.63 6.95
N GLY A 388 -23.33 -17.95 7.74
CA GLY A 388 -23.66 -19.31 8.11
C GLY A 388 -22.73 -19.91 9.18
N SER A 389 -22.62 -21.23 9.16
CA SER A 389 -21.82 -22.01 10.10
C SER A 389 -21.10 -23.15 9.38
N HIS A 390 -20.15 -23.77 10.07
CA HIS A 390 -19.47 -24.97 9.64
C HIS A 390 -19.40 -25.99 10.80
N THR A 391 -19.07 -27.23 10.47
CA THR A 391 -18.95 -28.32 11.43
C THR A 391 -17.52 -28.53 11.85
N ILE A 392 -17.28 -28.70 13.15
CA ILE A 392 -16.01 -29.14 13.75
C ILE A 392 -16.22 -30.43 14.50
N GLU A 393 -15.29 -31.40 14.39
CA GLU A 393 -15.36 -32.70 15.05
C GLU A 393 -14.70 -32.64 16.43
N PHE A 394 -15.44 -33.10 17.45
CA PHE A 394 -14.96 -33.26 18.83
C PHE A 394 -14.63 -34.72 19.12
N SER A 395 -13.48 -34.96 19.71
CA SER A 395 -13.02 -36.31 20.09
C SER A 395 -12.35 -36.30 21.46
N ARG A 396 -11.94 -37.48 21.93
CA ARG A 396 -11.23 -37.63 23.19
C ARG A 396 -9.91 -36.89 23.26
N ASP A 397 -9.12 -36.97 22.20
CA ASP A 397 -7.78 -36.38 22.08
C ASP A 397 -7.86 -35.07 21.30
N LEU A 398 -7.40 -33.99 21.92
CA LEU A 398 -7.46 -32.64 21.37
C LEU A 398 -6.08 -31.97 21.38
N TRP A 399 -5.89 -31.02 20.48
CA TRP A 399 -4.81 -30.02 20.54
C TRP A 399 -5.36 -28.74 21.16
N ILE A 400 -4.60 -28.15 22.10
CA ILE A 400 -4.82 -26.80 22.61
C ILE A 400 -3.51 -26.00 22.55
N GLU A 401 -3.56 -24.67 22.69
CA GLU A 401 -2.36 -23.86 22.83
C GLU A 401 -1.64 -24.19 24.13
N ARG A 402 -0.33 -24.38 24.06
CA ARG A 402 0.52 -24.64 25.23
C ARG A 402 0.40 -23.53 26.28
N GLU A 403 0.27 -22.27 25.82
CA GLU A 403 0.13 -21.09 26.68
C GLU A 403 -1.22 -21.04 27.41
N ASP A 404 -2.18 -21.86 27.02
CA ASP A 404 -3.48 -22.00 27.70
C ASP A 404 -3.44 -22.89 28.92
N PHE A 405 -2.31 -23.56 29.18
CA PHE A 405 -2.12 -24.40 30.37
C PHE A 405 -0.93 -23.89 31.21
N MET A 406 -1.12 -23.95 32.54
CA MET A 406 -0.06 -23.69 33.52
C MET A 406 -0.32 -24.56 34.75
N GLU A 407 0.66 -25.38 35.15
CA GLU A 407 0.52 -26.27 36.30
C GLU A 407 0.42 -25.45 37.60
N ASP A 408 1.39 -24.56 37.84
CA ASP A 408 1.42 -23.64 38.97
C ASP A 408 1.03 -22.24 38.51
N ALA A 409 -0.26 -21.95 38.49
CA ALA A 409 -0.77 -20.72 37.93
C ALA A 409 -1.01 -19.61 38.97
N PRO A 410 -0.73 -18.34 38.66
CA PRO A 410 -1.08 -17.21 39.52
C PRO A 410 -2.62 -17.02 39.58
N LYS A 411 -3.12 -16.41 40.68
CA LYS A 411 -4.57 -16.20 40.93
C LYS A 411 -5.37 -15.55 39.79
N LYS A 412 -4.71 -14.80 38.91
CA LYS A 412 -5.34 -14.12 37.77
C LYS A 412 -5.17 -14.86 36.44
N PHE A 413 -4.74 -16.11 36.46
CA PHE A 413 -4.66 -16.95 35.28
C PHE A 413 -6.03 -17.56 35.00
N PHE A 414 -6.77 -17.02 34.05
CA PHE A 414 -8.12 -17.45 33.70
C PHE A 414 -8.13 -18.44 32.53
N ARG A 415 -7.22 -19.41 32.56
CA ARG A 415 -7.07 -20.49 31.59
C ARG A 415 -7.00 -21.82 32.35
N MET A 416 -6.47 -22.86 31.74
CA MET A 416 -6.46 -24.21 32.31
C MET A 416 -5.31 -24.38 33.33
N THR A 417 -5.65 -24.89 34.51
CA THR A 417 -4.71 -25.31 35.55
C THR A 417 -5.34 -26.48 36.33
N PRO A 418 -4.57 -27.37 36.97
CA PRO A 418 -5.11 -28.47 37.73
C PRO A 418 -6.19 -28.04 38.75
N GLY A 419 -7.33 -28.74 38.73
CA GLY A 419 -8.47 -28.44 39.58
C GLY A 419 -9.44 -27.38 39.11
N GLN A 420 -9.10 -26.60 38.05
CA GLN A 420 -9.99 -25.59 37.48
C GLN A 420 -10.83 -26.11 36.33
N GLU A 421 -12.00 -25.48 36.15
CA GLU A 421 -12.88 -25.70 35.03
C GLU A 421 -12.72 -24.60 34.00
N VAL A 422 -12.69 -25.00 32.72
CA VAL A 422 -12.73 -24.10 31.55
C VAL A 422 -13.71 -24.62 30.52
N ARG A 423 -14.24 -23.72 29.69
CA ARG A 423 -15.08 -24.11 28.55
C ARG A 423 -14.20 -24.35 27.33
N LEU A 424 -14.36 -25.51 26.73
CA LEU A 424 -13.94 -25.75 25.36
C LEU A 424 -15.00 -25.12 24.43
N LYS A 425 -14.61 -24.18 23.61
CA LYS A 425 -15.53 -23.36 22.80
C LYS A 425 -16.41 -24.25 21.90
N ASN A 426 -17.71 -23.99 21.84
CA ASN A 426 -18.72 -24.74 21.11
C ASN A 426 -18.93 -26.21 21.63
N ALA A 427 -18.24 -26.64 22.68
CA ALA A 427 -18.29 -27.98 23.21
C ALA A 427 -18.68 -27.99 24.70
N TYR A 428 -17.86 -28.53 25.54
CA TYR A 428 -18.14 -28.82 26.92
C TYR A 428 -17.33 -27.97 27.91
N ILE A 429 -17.77 -27.95 29.16
CA ILE A 429 -16.91 -27.55 30.27
C ILE A 429 -16.10 -28.79 30.68
N VAL A 430 -14.79 -28.56 30.85
CA VAL A 430 -13.85 -29.59 31.29
C VAL A 430 -13.12 -29.14 32.54
N LYS A 431 -12.83 -30.09 33.44
CA LYS A 431 -12.04 -29.89 34.65
C LYS A 431 -10.69 -30.54 34.48
N CYS A 432 -9.62 -29.77 34.64
CA CYS A 432 -8.27 -30.31 34.56
C CYS A 432 -7.96 -31.17 35.79
N THR A 433 -7.48 -32.40 35.58
CA THR A 433 -7.11 -33.34 36.62
C THR A 433 -5.61 -33.49 36.82
N GLY A 434 -4.79 -33.06 35.84
CA GLY A 434 -3.35 -33.13 35.93
C GLY A 434 -2.66 -33.04 34.57
N CYS A 435 -1.36 -33.29 34.58
CA CYS A 435 -0.54 -33.31 33.36
C CYS A 435 0.58 -34.33 33.46
N LYS A 436 1.18 -34.67 32.31
CA LYS A 436 2.37 -35.49 32.19
C LYS A 436 3.51 -34.67 31.65
N LYS A 437 4.71 -34.91 32.16
CA LYS A 437 5.95 -34.22 31.74
C LYS A 437 6.93 -35.24 31.14
N ASP A 438 7.79 -34.77 30.29
CA ASP A 438 8.95 -35.50 29.81
C ASP A 438 10.12 -35.42 30.78
N GLU A 439 11.26 -36.01 30.39
CA GLU A 439 12.51 -36.03 31.19
C GLU A 439 13.10 -34.61 31.43
N ASN A 440 12.74 -33.65 30.61
CA ASN A 440 13.19 -32.24 30.72
C ASN A 440 12.22 -31.37 31.54
N GLY A 441 11.09 -31.96 32.01
CA GLY A 441 10.05 -31.24 32.74
C GLY A 441 9.03 -30.53 31.84
N GLU A 442 9.12 -30.70 30.51
CA GLU A 442 8.17 -30.13 29.58
C GLU A 442 6.85 -30.89 29.55
N ILE A 443 5.74 -30.15 29.53
CA ILE A 443 4.40 -30.75 29.52
C ILE A 443 4.12 -31.37 28.16
N THR A 444 3.84 -32.68 28.13
CA THR A 444 3.54 -33.44 26.91
C THR A 444 2.06 -33.75 26.76
N GLU A 445 1.36 -33.98 27.87
CA GLU A 445 -0.07 -34.29 27.89
C GLU A 445 -0.75 -33.59 29.07
N ILE A 446 -1.99 -33.15 28.86
CA ILE A 446 -2.87 -32.60 29.88
C ILE A 446 -4.08 -33.50 29.99
N TYR A 447 -4.55 -33.77 31.19
CA TYR A 447 -5.70 -34.65 31.46
C TYR A 447 -6.86 -33.83 31.99
N CYS A 448 -8.05 -34.07 31.43
CA CYS A 448 -9.30 -33.46 31.86
C CYS A 448 -10.44 -34.46 31.91
N GLU A 449 -11.47 -34.13 32.68
CA GLU A 449 -12.77 -34.75 32.63
C GLU A 449 -13.80 -33.76 32.11
N TYR A 450 -14.68 -34.17 31.18
CA TYR A 450 -15.78 -33.36 30.69
C TYR A 450 -17.07 -33.58 31.45
N ASP A 451 -17.91 -32.54 31.49
CA ASP A 451 -19.26 -32.63 32.02
C ASP A 451 -20.26 -32.68 30.84
N PRO A 452 -20.92 -33.86 30.62
CA PRO A 452 -21.81 -34.04 29.46
C PRO A 452 -23.05 -33.12 29.48
N ASN A 453 -23.43 -32.56 30.64
CA ASN A 453 -24.59 -31.69 30.79
C ASN A 453 -24.30 -30.22 30.34
N THR A 454 -23.08 -29.91 29.92
CA THR A 454 -22.63 -28.54 29.66
C THR A 454 -22.52 -28.17 28.17
N LYS A 455 -22.79 -29.11 27.25
CA LYS A 455 -22.91 -28.86 25.82
C LYS A 455 -24.09 -27.91 25.54
N SER A 456 -24.02 -27.13 24.48
CA SER A 456 -25.12 -26.27 24.04
C SER A 456 -26.44 -27.06 23.92
N GLY A 457 -27.52 -26.54 24.49
CA GLY A 457 -28.82 -27.20 24.55
C GLY A 457 -29.00 -28.17 25.73
N MET A 458 -27.96 -28.45 26.52
CA MET A 458 -28.02 -29.24 27.73
C MET A 458 -28.35 -28.38 28.96
N PRO A 459 -28.83 -29.01 30.09
CA PRO A 459 -29.30 -28.27 31.28
C PRO A 459 -28.30 -27.24 31.83
N ASP A 460 -27.02 -27.60 31.88
CA ASP A 460 -25.94 -26.76 32.42
C ASP A 460 -25.14 -26.00 31.38
N SER A 461 -25.67 -25.87 30.14
CA SER A 461 -25.00 -25.19 29.04
C SER A 461 -24.63 -23.73 29.34
N ASN A 462 -25.38 -23.06 30.22
CA ASN A 462 -25.17 -21.67 30.62
C ASN A 462 -24.31 -21.52 31.88
N ARG A 463 -23.74 -22.61 32.43
CA ARG A 463 -22.86 -22.54 33.60
C ARG A 463 -21.64 -21.67 33.28
N LYS A 464 -21.41 -20.64 34.10
CA LYS A 464 -20.34 -19.67 33.90
C LYS A 464 -19.01 -20.25 34.43
N VAL A 465 -17.99 -20.20 33.57
CA VAL A 465 -16.58 -20.46 33.90
C VAL A 465 -15.73 -19.29 33.49
N LYS A 466 -14.57 -19.13 34.09
CA LYS A 466 -13.72 -17.95 33.86
C LYS A 466 -12.94 -17.97 32.55
N GLY A 467 -12.70 -19.16 31.96
CA GLY A 467 -11.90 -19.33 30.77
C GLY A 467 -12.66 -20.06 29.66
N THR A 468 -12.46 -19.60 28.40
CA THR A 468 -12.91 -20.33 27.22
C THR A 468 -11.70 -20.53 26.31
N LEU A 469 -11.42 -21.77 25.92
CA LEU A 469 -10.30 -22.17 25.10
C LEU A 469 -10.81 -22.64 23.74
N HIS A 470 -10.07 -22.37 22.69
CA HIS A 470 -10.21 -23.03 21.39
C HIS A 470 -9.40 -24.33 21.39
N TRP A 471 -9.76 -25.23 20.54
CA TRP A 471 -9.23 -26.58 20.47
C TRP A 471 -9.39 -27.16 19.07
N LEU A 472 -8.68 -28.25 18.80
CA LEU A 472 -8.82 -29.06 17.58
C LEU A 472 -8.78 -30.54 17.94
N SER A 473 -9.58 -31.36 17.26
CA SER A 473 -9.46 -32.83 17.36
C SER A 473 -8.13 -33.28 16.74
N CYS A 474 -7.36 -34.07 17.47
CA CYS A 474 -6.10 -34.62 16.97
C CYS A 474 -6.27 -35.46 15.69
N ALA A 475 -7.37 -36.18 15.59
CA ALA A 475 -7.67 -37.07 14.45
C ALA A 475 -8.31 -36.34 13.27
N HIS A 476 -8.85 -35.11 13.46
CA HIS A 476 -9.68 -34.40 12.48
C HIS A 476 -9.20 -32.98 12.25
N CYS A 477 -7.90 -32.74 12.33
CA CYS A 477 -7.27 -31.48 12.00
C CYS A 477 -6.26 -31.65 10.86
N LEU A 478 -5.82 -30.54 10.29
CA LEU A 478 -4.82 -30.51 9.21
C LEU A 478 -3.54 -29.86 9.70
N PRO A 479 -2.36 -30.39 9.33
CA PRO A 479 -1.10 -29.71 9.58
C PRO A 479 -1.00 -28.46 8.73
N ALA A 480 -0.36 -27.41 9.26
CA ALA A 480 -0.19 -26.15 8.56
C ALA A 480 1.14 -25.46 8.90
N GLU A 481 1.63 -24.67 7.96
CA GLU A 481 2.66 -23.66 8.19
C GLU A 481 1.98 -22.32 8.48
N VAL A 482 2.42 -21.63 9.52
CA VAL A 482 1.91 -20.31 9.88
C VAL A 482 3.06 -19.33 9.93
N ARG A 483 2.95 -18.25 9.15
CA ARG A 483 3.91 -17.18 9.05
C ARG A 483 3.44 -15.98 9.86
N LEU A 484 4.09 -15.71 10.96
CA LEU A 484 3.79 -14.59 11.84
C LEU A 484 4.59 -13.37 11.37
N TYR A 485 3.96 -12.56 10.55
CA TYR A 485 4.53 -11.30 10.10
C TYR A 485 4.34 -10.20 11.12
N ASP A 486 5.36 -9.36 11.30
CA ASP A 486 5.36 -8.13 12.07
C ASP A 486 5.94 -6.99 11.22
N ARG A 487 6.12 -5.80 11.81
CA ARG A 487 6.73 -4.65 11.14
C ARG A 487 8.18 -4.94 10.79
N LEU A 488 8.58 -4.58 9.56
CA LEU A 488 9.95 -4.78 9.08
C LEU A 488 10.96 -3.95 9.88
N TRP A 489 10.55 -2.75 10.30
CA TRP A 489 11.42 -1.80 11.00
C TRP A 489 11.11 -1.76 12.48
N LYS A 490 12.15 -1.79 13.32
CA LYS A 490 12.02 -1.68 14.78
C LYS A 490 11.94 -0.25 15.31
N VAL A 491 12.14 0.75 14.44
CA VAL A 491 12.13 2.18 14.76
C VAL A 491 10.96 2.89 14.09
N GLU A 492 10.44 3.92 14.76
CA GLU A 492 9.25 4.67 14.31
C GLU A 492 9.52 5.47 13.03
N ASN A 493 10.68 6.10 12.91
CA ASN A 493 11.10 6.85 11.74
C ASN A 493 12.37 6.25 11.10
N PRO A 494 12.25 5.22 10.26
CA PRO A 494 13.39 4.53 9.68
C PRO A 494 14.27 5.43 8.81
N ARG A 495 13.68 6.44 8.15
CA ARG A 495 14.41 7.37 7.28
C ARG A 495 15.41 8.21 8.06
N ASP A 496 14.95 8.83 9.14
CA ASP A 496 15.77 9.74 9.93
C ASP A 496 16.80 8.96 10.75
N GLU A 497 16.43 7.79 11.25
CA GLU A 497 17.34 6.90 11.96
C GLU A 497 18.48 6.41 11.05
N MET A 498 18.17 5.99 9.82
CA MET A 498 19.21 5.63 8.83
C MET A 498 20.15 6.82 8.54
N ALA A 499 19.62 8.03 8.43
CA ALA A 499 20.43 9.22 8.20
C ALA A 499 21.37 9.47 9.38
N ALA A 500 20.88 9.39 10.60
CA ALA A 500 21.67 9.56 11.83
C ALA A 500 22.77 8.49 11.97
N ILE A 501 22.45 7.21 11.72
CA ILE A 501 23.43 6.11 11.75
C ILE A 501 24.54 6.34 10.71
N ARG A 502 24.18 6.73 9.50
CA ARG A 502 25.13 6.99 8.41
C ARG A 502 26.07 8.14 8.74
N GLU A 503 25.56 9.21 9.33
CA GLU A 503 26.36 10.35 9.78
C GLU A 503 27.32 9.94 10.91
N ALA A 504 26.79 9.24 11.91
CA ALA A 504 27.57 8.84 13.09
C ALA A 504 28.68 7.82 12.78
N LYS A 505 28.42 6.88 11.87
CA LYS A 505 29.30 5.75 11.58
C LYS A 505 30.02 5.84 10.24
N ASN A 506 29.73 6.85 9.43
CA ASN A 506 30.21 7.01 8.05
C ASN A 506 30.02 5.70 7.23
N CYS A 507 28.84 5.09 7.35
CA CYS A 507 28.52 3.80 6.72
C CYS A 507 27.60 3.95 5.51
N SER A 508 27.47 2.87 4.73
CA SER A 508 26.58 2.81 3.58
C SER A 508 25.10 2.80 4.00
N PRO A 509 24.18 3.16 3.07
CA PRO A 509 22.73 3.03 3.33
C PRO A 509 22.31 1.61 3.71
N LEU A 510 22.93 0.59 3.11
CA LEU A 510 22.65 -0.83 3.38
C LEU A 510 23.04 -1.23 4.81
N GLU A 511 24.21 -0.81 5.27
CA GLU A 511 24.66 -1.08 6.64
C GLU A 511 23.74 -0.42 7.66
N ALA A 512 23.36 0.85 7.46
CA ALA A 512 22.40 1.54 8.32
C ALA A 512 21.03 0.84 8.32
N MET A 513 20.57 0.38 7.16
CA MET A 513 19.32 -0.36 7.01
C MET A 513 19.32 -1.66 7.82
N LYS A 514 20.40 -2.44 7.74
CA LYS A 514 20.55 -3.71 8.49
C LYS A 514 20.50 -3.50 10.01
N GLU A 515 20.94 -2.36 10.52
CA GLU A 515 20.89 -2.06 11.96
C GLU A 515 19.47 -1.82 12.48
N ILE A 516 18.57 -1.31 11.66
CA ILE A 516 17.20 -0.96 12.07
C ILE A 516 16.15 -1.98 11.66
N ILE A 517 16.50 -3.00 10.89
CA ILE A 517 15.60 -4.11 10.57
C ILE A 517 15.22 -4.84 11.86
N ASN A 518 13.95 -5.20 11.97
CA ASN A 518 13.43 -6.06 13.02
C ASN A 518 13.73 -7.53 12.67
N PRO A 519 14.63 -8.21 13.40
CA PRO A 519 14.99 -9.61 13.14
C PRO A 519 13.78 -10.55 13.34
N ASP A 520 12.82 -10.16 14.18
CA ASP A 520 11.61 -10.93 14.49
C ASP A 520 10.43 -10.54 13.58
N SER A 521 10.68 -9.81 12.49
CA SER A 521 9.64 -9.38 11.56
C SER A 521 8.94 -10.53 10.82
N LEU A 522 9.54 -11.71 10.81
CA LEU A 522 8.96 -12.96 10.29
C LEU A 522 9.37 -14.13 11.18
N LYS A 523 8.37 -14.81 11.74
CA LYS A 523 8.55 -16.10 12.43
C LYS A 523 7.71 -17.15 11.72
N VAL A 524 8.38 -18.21 11.25
CA VAL A 524 7.72 -19.34 10.57
C VAL A 524 7.50 -20.48 11.57
N LEU A 525 6.26 -20.90 11.72
CA LEU A 525 5.84 -22.01 12.55
C LEU A 525 5.42 -23.18 11.65
N THR A 526 6.04 -24.33 11.81
CA THR A 526 5.81 -25.52 10.95
C THR A 526 5.05 -26.64 11.64
N ASN A 527 4.83 -26.53 12.96
CA ASN A 527 4.11 -27.53 13.75
C ASN A 527 2.80 -26.91 14.27
N CYS A 528 1.96 -26.45 13.33
CA CYS A 528 0.64 -25.90 13.62
C CYS A 528 -0.45 -26.81 13.10
N TYR A 529 -1.63 -26.72 13.70
CA TYR A 529 -2.81 -27.44 13.25
C TYR A 529 -3.98 -26.47 13.04
N VAL A 530 -4.81 -26.78 12.04
CA VAL A 530 -6.01 -26.00 11.69
C VAL A 530 -7.20 -26.92 11.49
N GLU A 531 -8.41 -26.34 11.50
CA GLU A 531 -9.63 -27.09 11.24
C GLU A 531 -9.62 -27.75 9.86
N LYS A 532 -10.19 -28.95 9.76
CA LYS A 532 -10.40 -29.67 8.50
C LYS A 532 -11.23 -28.86 7.49
N PHE A 533 -12.10 -27.98 7.98
CA PHE A 533 -12.88 -27.03 7.18
C PHE A 533 -12.01 -26.22 6.20
N LEU A 534 -10.73 -25.97 6.52
CA LEU A 534 -9.80 -25.20 5.69
C LEU A 534 -9.15 -26.00 4.56
N ALA A 535 -9.51 -27.28 4.36
CA ALA A 535 -8.95 -28.11 3.29
C ALA A 535 -9.13 -27.51 1.88
N ASP A 536 -10.25 -26.85 1.64
CA ASP A 536 -10.62 -26.26 0.36
C ASP A 536 -10.40 -24.72 0.30
N SER A 537 -9.69 -24.17 1.29
CA SER A 537 -9.42 -22.73 1.36
C SER A 537 -8.50 -22.29 0.21
N LYS A 538 -8.73 -21.05 -0.26
CA LYS A 538 -8.03 -20.47 -1.41
C LYS A 538 -7.14 -19.32 -0.99
N PRO A 539 -6.07 -19.02 -1.75
CA PRO A 539 -5.28 -17.83 -1.52
C PRO A 539 -6.16 -16.58 -1.40
N LEU A 540 -5.85 -15.75 -0.42
CA LEU A 540 -6.56 -14.53 -0.02
C LEU A 540 -7.89 -14.74 0.71
N ASP A 541 -8.31 -15.96 1.06
CA ASP A 541 -9.40 -16.13 2.00
C ASP A 541 -9.03 -15.49 3.35
N TYR A 542 -9.94 -14.65 3.87
CA TYR A 542 -9.74 -13.95 5.13
C TYR A 542 -10.26 -14.76 6.31
N LEU A 543 -9.40 -14.99 7.29
CA LEU A 543 -9.67 -15.83 8.43
C LEU A 543 -9.41 -15.07 9.74
N GLN A 544 -10.16 -15.40 10.78
CA GLN A 544 -9.78 -15.10 12.14
C GLN A 544 -9.45 -16.40 12.85
N PHE A 545 -8.17 -16.61 13.17
CA PHE A 545 -7.79 -17.65 14.13
C PHE A 545 -8.23 -17.19 15.51
N GLN A 546 -9.22 -17.89 16.05
CA GLN A 546 -9.92 -17.48 17.26
C GLN A 546 -8.95 -17.24 18.41
N ARG A 547 -9.07 -16.08 19.08
CA ARG A 547 -8.22 -15.62 20.20
C ARG A 547 -6.77 -15.26 19.79
N ILE A 548 -6.36 -15.46 18.54
CA ILE A 548 -4.97 -15.28 18.07
C ILE A 548 -4.81 -14.03 17.22
N GLY A 549 -5.54 -13.94 16.11
CA GLY A 549 -5.39 -12.84 15.16
C GLY A 549 -6.18 -13.04 13.88
N TYR A 550 -5.97 -12.12 12.94
CA TYR A 550 -6.45 -12.24 11.58
C TYR A 550 -5.35 -12.80 10.69
N PHE A 551 -5.74 -13.69 9.80
CA PHE A 551 -4.86 -14.42 8.90
C PHE A 551 -5.49 -14.50 7.52
N ASN A 552 -4.67 -14.80 6.54
CA ASN A 552 -5.14 -15.18 5.21
C ASN A 552 -4.35 -16.38 4.69
N VAL A 553 -4.91 -17.04 3.69
CA VAL A 553 -4.26 -18.14 3.00
C VAL A 553 -3.21 -17.56 2.05
N ASP A 554 -1.96 -17.98 2.20
CA ASP A 554 -0.87 -17.55 1.32
C ASP A 554 -0.94 -18.25 -0.05
N LYS A 555 -0.44 -17.57 -1.09
CA LYS A 555 -0.32 -18.13 -2.45
C LYS A 555 0.57 -19.38 -2.55
N ASP A 556 1.45 -19.58 -1.55
CA ASP A 556 2.32 -20.76 -1.47
C ASP A 556 1.57 -22.00 -0.95
N SER A 557 0.29 -21.87 -0.56
CA SER A 557 -0.54 -23.01 -0.15
C SER A 557 -0.77 -23.97 -1.32
N THR A 558 -0.69 -25.25 -1.00
CA THR A 558 -1.03 -26.36 -1.90
C THR A 558 -2.00 -27.31 -1.18
N VAL A 559 -2.57 -28.25 -1.91
CA VAL A 559 -3.46 -29.28 -1.32
C VAL A 559 -2.77 -30.06 -0.19
N ASP A 560 -1.44 -30.29 -0.33
CA ASP A 560 -0.65 -31.06 0.65
C ASP A 560 0.00 -30.17 1.72
N LYS A 561 0.00 -28.86 1.54
CA LYS A 561 0.65 -27.92 2.46
C LYS A 561 -0.12 -26.61 2.54
N LEU A 562 -0.88 -26.45 3.62
CA LEU A 562 -1.54 -25.18 3.91
C LEU A 562 -0.56 -24.18 4.53
N VAL A 563 -0.58 -22.96 4.02
CA VAL A 563 0.27 -21.85 4.49
C VAL A 563 -0.60 -20.65 4.79
N PHE A 564 -0.48 -20.10 6.00
CA PHE A 564 -1.24 -18.94 6.46
C PHE A 564 -0.32 -17.80 6.86
N ASN A 565 -0.69 -16.59 6.45
CA ASN A 565 0.01 -15.37 6.83
C ASN A 565 -0.78 -14.62 7.91
N ARG A 566 -0.11 -14.22 9.00
CA ARG A 566 -0.72 -13.30 9.95
C ARG A 566 -0.86 -11.91 9.32
N THR A 567 -2.10 -11.46 9.18
CA THR A 567 -2.43 -10.11 8.70
C THR A 567 -2.19 -9.09 9.81
N VAL A 568 -2.92 -9.21 10.92
CA VAL A 568 -2.77 -8.39 12.14
C VAL A 568 -3.14 -9.20 13.38
N SER A 569 -2.62 -8.80 14.55
CA SER A 569 -3.04 -9.36 15.84
C SER A 569 -4.45 -8.90 16.20
N LEU A 570 -5.15 -9.64 17.10
CA LEU A 570 -6.46 -9.20 17.63
C LEU A 570 -6.36 -7.92 18.46
N LYS A 571 -5.24 -7.74 19.16
CA LYS A 571 -5.06 -6.62 20.07
C LYS A 571 -4.87 -5.33 19.29
N ASP A 572 -5.82 -4.41 19.40
CA ASP A 572 -5.71 -3.08 18.87
C ASP A 572 -4.71 -2.25 19.71
N THR A 573 -3.69 -1.72 19.03
CA THR A 573 -2.68 -0.84 19.64
C THR A 573 -2.97 0.64 19.38
N TRP A 574 -3.91 0.95 18.47
CA TRP A 574 -4.23 2.33 18.10
C TRP A 574 -4.80 3.13 19.26
N SER A 575 -5.65 2.53 20.08
CA SER A 575 -6.21 3.19 21.26
C SER A 575 -5.14 3.73 22.21
N LYS A 576 -3.98 3.05 22.30
CA LYS A 576 -2.85 3.48 23.15
C LYS A 576 -2.02 4.61 22.53
N VAL A 577 -2.05 4.76 21.22
CA VAL A 577 -1.34 5.80 20.47
C VAL A 577 -2.19 7.08 20.40
N LYS A 578 -3.49 6.93 20.24
CA LYS A 578 -4.44 8.05 20.15
C LYS A 578 -4.47 8.92 21.42
N ASP A 579 -4.22 8.31 22.58
CA ASP A 579 -4.27 8.98 23.89
C ASP A 579 -2.90 9.59 24.30
N LYS A 580 -1.87 9.47 23.46
CA LYS A 580 -0.57 10.16 23.61
C LYS A 580 -0.54 11.44 22.79
#